data_081d513aa366d39df2f173d7f4ddfe10
#
_entry.id   081d513aa366d39df2f173d7f4ddfe10
#
_cell.length_a   1.000
_cell.length_b   1.000
_cell.length_c   1.000
_cell.angle_alpha   90.00
_cell.angle_beta   90.00
_cell.angle_gamma   90.00
#
_symmetry.space_group_name_H-M   'P 1'
#
loop_
_entity.id
_entity.type
_entity.pdbx_description
1 polymer ?
#
loop_
_entity_poly.entity_id
_entity_poly.type
_entity_poly.pdbx_seq_one_letter_code
_entity_poly.pdbx_strand_id
1 'polypeptide(L)'
;MPKLTQQEYIRQELHALLENKGLSQNELARMTDVSAANISHILNGRTDKAVSEEIWNKAATPLGALNGLQLLTTAGYNAVVATCEAAQADCTLSIVLGQPGHGKTAALRHYFKQHPNVYFTEFWYSMSRREFFVAVAKALAVDAGNRPTLAYLIQRCADKLNAVTGSLLIIDEASTMQPEKLNYVRELRERTQHNAGIVLAGVPYFYARLERYATRERDGVPELLSRVGGKLTLPAPTKRELVDVAEANGVSRDVTQAILKAGAGLPEYRTLGHWIRKQRAQAAQPAATTNAA
;
A
#
# COMPACT_ATOMS: atom_id res chain seq x y z
N MET A 1 23.09 -7.91 15.42
CA MET A 1 21.81 -7.77 16.13
C MET A 1 21.01 -9.05 15.97
N PRO A 2 20.36 -9.60 17.02
CA PRO A 2 19.53 -10.78 16.88
C PRO A 2 18.42 -10.50 15.86
N LYS A 3 18.15 -11.46 14.95
CA LYS A 3 17.04 -11.33 13.99
C LYS A 3 15.73 -11.38 14.78
N LEU A 4 14.94 -10.33 14.71
CA LEU A 4 13.57 -10.31 15.23
C LEU A 4 12.77 -11.46 14.59
N THR A 5 11.95 -12.12 15.38
CA THR A 5 10.97 -13.07 14.84
C THR A 5 9.95 -12.30 13.98
N GLN A 6 9.27 -12.98 13.06
CA GLN A 6 8.23 -12.35 12.24
C GLN A 6 7.14 -11.69 13.11
N GLN A 7 6.77 -12.31 14.21
CA GLN A 7 5.77 -11.80 15.14
C GLN A 7 6.25 -10.54 15.89
N GLU A 8 7.50 -10.51 16.33
CA GLU A 8 8.10 -9.32 16.94
C GLU A 8 8.17 -8.15 15.96
N TYR A 9 8.51 -8.41 14.71
CA TYR A 9 8.49 -7.40 13.65
C TYR A 9 7.08 -6.85 13.43
N ILE A 10 6.06 -7.73 13.27
CA ILE A 10 4.66 -7.31 13.13
C ILE A 10 4.24 -6.44 14.33
N ARG A 11 4.55 -6.85 15.54
CA ARG A 11 4.21 -6.11 16.76
C ARG A 11 4.82 -4.71 16.76
N GLN A 12 6.10 -4.58 16.45
CA GLN A 12 6.78 -3.28 16.39
C GLN A 12 6.17 -2.37 15.33
N GLU A 13 5.91 -2.88 14.14
CA GLU A 13 5.29 -2.12 13.05
C GLU A 13 3.85 -1.69 13.40
N LEU A 14 3.08 -2.54 14.13
CA LEU A 14 1.74 -2.17 14.59
C LEU A 14 1.78 -1.08 15.66
N HIS A 15 2.74 -1.12 16.60
CA HIS A 15 2.94 -0.03 17.53
C HIS A 15 3.28 1.28 16.81
N ALA A 16 4.24 1.26 15.91
CA ALA A 16 4.60 2.42 15.11
C ALA A 16 3.42 2.96 14.30
N LEU A 17 2.59 2.06 13.73
CA LEU A 17 1.39 2.46 13.00
C LEU A 17 0.37 3.15 13.92
N LEU A 18 0.13 2.62 15.12
CA LEU A 18 -0.77 3.24 16.10
C LEU A 18 -0.29 4.64 16.51
N GLU A 19 0.99 4.78 16.84
CA GLU A 19 1.60 6.05 17.22
C GLU A 19 1.54 7.07 16.08
N ASN A 20 2.04 6.72 14.90
CA ASN A 20 2.12 7.63 13.76
C ASN A 20 0.74 8.10 13.28
N LYS A 21 -0.28 7.27 13.44
CA LYS A 21 -1.64 7.57 12.98
C LYS A 21 -2.58 8.07 14.08
N GLY A 22 -2.14 8.06 15.33
CA GLY A 22 -2.99 8.37 16.48
C GLY A 22 -4.21 7.44 16.59
N LEU A 23 -4.09 6.17 16.15
CA LEU A 23 -5.17 5.21 16.17
C LEU A 23 -5.34 4.56 17.53
N SER A 24 -6.57 4.32 17.94
CA SER A 24 -6.89 3.44 19.05
C SER A 24 -6.79 1.96 18.65
N GLN A 25 -6.63 1.07 19.64
CA GLN A 25 -6.68 -0.39 19.40
C GLN A 25 -7.99 -0.84 18.78
N ASN A 26 -9.10 -0.17 19.09
CA ASN A 26 -10.41 -0.47 18.51
C ASN A 26 -10.50 -0.07 17.02
N GLU A 27 -9.84 1.00 16.61
CA GLU A 27 -9.75 1.36 15.19
C GLU A 27 -8.87 0.38 14.44
N LEU A 28 -7.74 -0.03 15.00
CA LEU A 28 -6.90 -1.07 14.41
C LEU A 28 -7.66 -2.41 14.29
N ALA A 29 -8.44 -2.77 15.29
CA ALA A 29 -9.30 -3.96 15.26
C ALA A 29 -10.29 -3.92 14.09
N ARG A 30 -10.94 -2.78 13.84
CA ARG A 30 -11.83 -2.57 12.69
C ARG A 30 -11.10 -2.65 11.35
N MET A 31 -9.92 -2.03 11.25
CA MET A 31 -9.11 -2.04 10.02
C MET A 31 -8.66 -3.46 9.64
N THR A 32 -8.36 -4.29 10.63
CA THR A 32 -7.78 -5.62 10.42
C THR A 32 -8.81 -6.76 10.44
N ASP A 33 -10.04 -6.47 10.85
CA ASP A 33 -11.07 -7.51 11.10
C ASP A 33 -10.63 -8.53 12.17
N VAL A 34 -9.92 -8.03 13.18
CA VAL A 34 -9.44 -8.79 14.33
C VAL A 34 -10.10 -8.22 15.59
N SER A 35 -10.47 -9.07 16.54
CA SER A 35 -11.08 -8.59 17.78
C SER A 35 -10.13 -7.69 18.59
N ALA A 36 -10.67 -6.69 19.29
CA ALA A 36 -9.86 -5.79 20.12
C ALA A 36 -9.05 -6.53 21.18
N ALA A 37 -9.57 -7.65 21.71
CA ALA A 37 -8.87 -8.51 22.64
C ALA A 37 -7.60 -9.12 21.99
N ASN A 38 -7.73 -9.66 20.77
CA ASN A 38 -6.58 -10.21 20.05
C ASN A 38 -5.56 -9.14 19.66
N ILE A 39 -6.00 -7.95 19.24
CA ILE A 39 -5.09 -6.81 19.01
C ILE A 39 -4.32 -6.46 20.29
N SER A 40 -5.01 -6.39 21.44
CA SER A 40 -4.35 -6.15 22.73
C SER A 40 -3.34 -7.25 23.09
N HIS A 41 -3.66 -8.53 22.85
CA HIS A 41 -2.72 -9.65 23.04
C HIS A 41 -1.47 -9.52 22.17
N ILE A 42 -1.65 -9.20 20.88
CA ILE A 42 -0.55 -8.99 19.94
C ILE A 42 0.37 -7.86 20.44
N LEU A 43 -0.20 -6.71 20.75
CA LEU A 43 0.56 -5.54 21.15
C LEU A 43 1.31 -5.76 22.47
N ASN A 44 0.71 -6.45 23.44
CA ASN A 44 1.33 -6.72 24.73
C ASN A 44 2.29 -7.94 24.73
N GLY A 45 2.53 -8.56 23.58
CA GLY A 45 3.46 -9.69 23.48
C GLY A 45 3.02 -10.98 24.15
N ARG A 46 1.73 -11.13 24.44
CA ARG A 46 1.16 -12.37 24.99
C ARG A 46 0.94 -13.38 23.85
N THR A 47 2.02 -14.07 23.45
CA THR A 47 2.05 -14.87 22.22
C THR A 47 1.90 -16.36 22.44
N ASP A 48 1.88 -16.82 23.66
CA ASP A 48 2.17 -18.21 23.99
C ASP A 48 1.00 -19.19 23.77
N LYS A 49 -0.26 -18.76 23.64
CA LYS A 49 -1.39 -19.68 23.34
C LYS A 49 -2.66 -19.05 22.72
N ALA A 50 -2.74 -17.73 22.63
CA ALA A 50 -4.03 -17.06 22.38
C ALA A 50 -4.24 -16.57 20.94
N VAL A 51 -3.19 -16.47 20.11
CA VAL A 51 -3.28 -15.84 18.79
C VAL A 51 -2.80 -16.79 17.70
N SER A 52 -3.74 -17.25 16.86
CA SER A 52 -3.41 -18.13 15.72
C SER A 52 -2.63 -17.38 14.65
N GLU A 53 -1.91 -18.11 13.80
CA GLU A 53 -1.18 -17.55 12.66
C GLU A 53 -2.10 -16.76 11.70
N GLU A 54 -3.34 -17.21 11.53
CA GLU A 54 -4.37 -16.52 10.75
C GLU A 54 -4.65 -15.12 11.32
N ILE A 55 -4.77 -15.00 12.64
CA ILE A 55 -5.00 -13.70 13.32
C ILE A 55 -3.79 -12.79 13.17
N TRP A 56 -2.56 -13.31 13.29
CA TRP A 56 -1.35 -12.54 13.01
C TRP A 56 -1.31 -12.02 11.58
N ASN A 57 -1.67 -12.84 10.60
CA ASN A 57 -1.71 -12.45 9.20
C ASN A 57 -2.77 -11.37 8.94
N LYS A 58 -3.95 -11.49 9.54
CA LYS A 58 -5.00 -10.45 9.48
C LYS A 58 -4.53 -9.14 10.12
N ALA A 59 -3.95 -9.20 11.32
CA ALA A 59 -3.41 -8.03 12.01
C ALA A 59 -2.32 -7.30 11.19
N ALA A 60 -1.53 -8.06 10.43
CA ALA A 60 -0.48 -7.53 9.57
C ALA A 60 -0.99 -6.91 8.25
N THR A 61 -2.27 -7.07 7.91
CA THR A 61 -2.83 -6.57 6.64
C THR A 61 -2.54 -5.10 6.35
N PRO A 62 -2.70 -4.15 7.30
CA PRO A 62 -2.39 -2.74 7.06
C PRO A 62 -0.90 -2.49 6.81
N LEU A 63 -0.03 -3.37 7.29
CA LEU A 63 1.41 -3.22 7.11
C LEU A 63 1.87 -3.57 5.68
N GLY A 64 1.04 -4.30 4.94
CA GLY A 64 1.38 -4.82 3.62
C GLY A 64 2.30 -6.04 3.67
N ALA A 65 2.87 -6.41 2.52
CA ALA A 65 3.78 -7.54 2.46
C ALA A 65 5.02 -7.26 3.34
N LEU A 66 5.12 -7.97 4.46
CA LEU A 66 6.23 -7.90 5.42
C LEU A 66 7.43 -8.63 4.85
N ASN A 67 8.10 -8.00 3.90
CA ASN A 67 9.22 -8.63 3.20
C ASN A 67 10.56 -8.50 3.94
N GLY A 68 10.60 -7.83 5.10
CA GLY A 68 11.81 -7.56 5.86
C GLY A 68 12.89 -6.82 5.06
N LEU A 69 12.50 -6.13 3.99
CA LEU A 69 13.38 -5.33 3.17
C LEU A 69 13.33 -3.87 3.62
N GLN A 70 14.51 -3.28 3.78
CA GLN A 70 14.63 -1.85 4.03
C GLN A 70 14.25 -1.08 2.78
N LEU A 71 13.34 -0.13 2.92
CA LEU A 71 12.98 0.80 1.85
C LEU A 71 14.02 1.91 1.75
N LEU A 72 14.44 2.23 0.53
CA LEU A 72 15.29 3.38 0.26
C LEU A 72 14.50 4.52 -0.40
N THR A 73 14.90 5.74 -0.10
CA THR A 73 14.41 6.97 -0.74
C THR A 73 15.04 7.10 -2.13
N THR A 74 14.44 6.46 -3.12
CA THR A 74 14.83 6.59 -4.54
C THR A 74 14.14 7.79 -5.18
N ALA A 75 14.57 8.17 -6.39
CA ALA A 75 13.91 9.24 -7.14
C ALA A 75 12.41 8.92 -7.37
N GLY A 76 12.09 7.66 -7.71
CA GLY A 76 10.71 7.21 -7.86
C GLY A 76 9.92 7.28 -6.56
N TYR A 77 10.52 6.90 -5.44
CA TYR A 77 9.90 7.05 -4.11
C TYR A 77 9.56 8.51 -3.81
N ASN A 78 10.53 9.42 -3.98
CA ASN A 78 10.32 10.85 -3.71
C ASN A 78 9.22 11.45 -4.61
N ALA A 79 9.14 11.05 -5.88
CA ALA A 79 8.08 11.49 -6.78
C ALA A 79 6.68 11.02 -6.33
N VAL A 80 6.55 9.79 -5.80
CA VAL A 80 5.28 9.31 -5.23
C VAL A 80 4.90 10.09 -3.99
N VAL A 81 5.86 10.33 -3.07
CA VAL A 81 5.64 11.12 -1.86
C VAL A 81 5.17 12.53 -2.22
N ALA A 82 5.89 13.23 -3.10
CA ALA A 82 5.50 14.57 -3.55
C ALA A 82 4.10 14.62 -4.20
N THR A 83 3.73 13.56 -4.95
CA THR A 83 2.38 13.45 -5.53
C THR A 83 1.31 13.28 -4.45
N CYS A 84 1.58 12.49 -3.41
CA CYS A 84 0.67 12.31 -2.28
C CYS A 84 0.53 13.61 -1.47
N GLU A 85 1.65 14.30 -1.19
CA GLU A 85 1.66 15.59 -0.49
C GLU A 85 0.86 16.65 -1.25
N ALA A 86 1.07 16.79 -2.56
CA ALA A 86 0.31 17.70 -3.39
C ALA A 86 -1.19 17.35 -3.42
N ALA A 87 -1.53 16.07 -3.61
CA ALA A 87 -2.93 15.63 -3.60
C ALA A 87 -3.60 15.89 -2.25
N GLN A 88 -2.87 15.78 -1.15
CA GLN A 88 -3.34 16.04 0.21
C GLN A 88 -3.51 17.53 0.48
N ALA A 89 -2.53 18.35 0.10
CA ALA A 89 -2.54 19.80 0.32
C ALA A 89 -3.63 20.49 -0.51
N ASP A 90 -3.75 20.11 -1.78
CA ASP A 90 -4.67 20.71 -2.73
C ASP A 90 -6.05 20.02 -2.76
N CYS A 91 -6.24 19.00 -1.92
CA CYS A 91 -7.45 18.18 -1.90
C CYS A 91 -7.84 17.72 -3.32
N THR A 92 -6.92 17.20 -4.13
CA THR A 92 -7.14 16.84 -5.53
C THR A 92 -7.20 15.34 -5.76
N LEU A 93 -7.73 14.94 -6.94
CA LEU A 93 -7.58 13.58 -7.45
C LEU A 93 -6.28 13.49 -8.23
N SER A 94 -5.40 12.58 -7.85
CA SER A 94 -4.14 12.33 -8.56
C SER A 94 -4.02 10.87 -9.00
N ILE A 95 -3.25 10.62 -10.07
CA ILE A 95 -3.03 9.27 -10.61
C ILE A 95 -1.54 8.96 -10.60
N VAL A 96 -1.17 7.85 -9.94
CA VAL A 96 0.20 7.33 -9.90
C VAL A 96 0.29 6.06 -10.76
N LEU A 97 1.08 6.14 -11.81
CA LEU A 97 1.27 5.07 -12.79
C LEU A 97 2.69 4.50 -12.70
N GLY A 98 2.85 3.23 -12.96
CA GLY A 98 4.16 2.58 -13.09
C GLY A 98 4.00 1.09 -13.36
N GLN A 99 4.98 0.50 -14.01
CA GLN A 99 4.96 -0.94 -14.28
C GLN A 99 4.98 -1.76 -12.97
N PRO A 100 4.54 -3.01 -12.99
CA PRO A 100 4.71 -3.91 -11.86
C PRO A 100 6.17 -3.91 -11.37
N GLY A 101 6.38 -3.86 -10.04
CA GLY A 101 7.73 -3.87 -9.47
C GLY A 101 8.49 -2.53 -9.45
N HIS A 102 7.94 -1.44 -9.98
CA HIS A 102 8.57 -0.10 -9.94
C HIS A 102 8.45 0.62 -8.58
N GLY A 103 7.96 -0.04 -7.53
CA GLY A 103 7.96 0.51 -6.18
C GLY A 103 6.73 1.33 -5.78
N LYS A 104 5.68 1.49 -6.64
CA LYS A 104 4.45 2.24 -6.33
C LYS A 104 3.86 1.89 -4.97
N THR A 105 3.43 0.65 -4.83
CA THR A 105 2.78 0.14 -3.61
C THR A 105 3.65 0.32 -2.37
N ALA A 106 4.98 0.10 -2.49
CA ALA A 106 5.91 0.26 -1.38
C ALA A 106 5.98 1.73 -0.92
N ALA A 107 6.10 2.67 -1.85
CA ALA A 107 6.14 4.09 -1.55
C ALA A 107 4.80 4.60 -0.98
N LEU A 108 3.67 4.22 -1.58
CA LEU A 108 2.33 4.60 -1.14
C LEU A 108 2.01 4.05 0.26
N ARG A 109 2.36 2.78 0.55
CA ARG A 109 2.18 2.20 1.88
C ARG A 109 3.10 2.83 2.91
N HIS A 110 4.33 3.20 2.54
CA HIS A 110 5.23 3.90 3.44
C HIS A 110 4.69 5.28 3.79
N TYR A 111 4.19 6.03 2.79
CA TYR A 111 3.53 7.32 3.01
C TYR A 111 2.31 7.17 3.93
N PHE A 112 1.46 6.18 3.67
CA PHE A 112 0.32 5.85 4.54
C PHE A 112 0.74 5.61 5.99
N LYS A 113 1.81 4.86 6.24
CA LYS A 113 2.26 4.55 7.61
C LYS A 113 2.76 5.76 8.39
N GLN A 114 3.29 6.77 7.70
CA GLN A 114 3.92 7.93 8.33
C GLN A 114 2.97 9.12 8.55
N HIS A 115 1.80 9.13 7.90
CA HIS A 115 0.89 10.28 7.95
C HIS A 115 -0.45 9.90 8.59
N PRO A 116 -0.91 10.62 9.65
CA PRO A 116 -2.11 10.23 10.43
C PRO A 116 -3.39 10.24 9.57
N ASN A 117 -3.56 11.24 8.70
CA ASN A 117 -4.77 11.45 7.93
C ASN A 117 -4.73 10.80 6.53
N VAL A 118 -3.85 9.85 6.32
CA VAL A 118 -3.74 9.10 5.07
C VAL A 118 -4.34 7.72 5.28
N TYR A 119 -5.13 7.27 4.34
CA TYR A 119 -5.83 5.99 4.34
C TYR A 119 -5.46 5.21 3.10
N PHE A 120 -5.34 3.89 3.21
CA PHE A 120 -4.88 3.03 2.13
C PHE A 120 -5.80 1.83 1.96
N THR A 121 -6.25 1.61 0.72
CA THR A 121 -7.00 0.41 0.32
C THR A 121 -6.49 -0.12 -1.02
N GLU A 122 -6.72 -1.39 -1.26
CA GLU A 122 -6.45 -2.04 -2.56
C GLU A 122 -7.77 -2.43 -3.22
N PHE A 123 -7.84 -2.25 -4.51
CA PHE A 123 -8.97 -2.72 -5.29
C PHE A 123 -8.66 -4.10 -5.91
N TRP A 124 -9.58 -5.04 -5.73
CA TRP A 124 -9.51 -6.36 -6.35
C TRP A 124 -10.58 -6.50 -7.42
N TYR A 125 -10.23 -7.04 -8.58
CA TYR A 125 -11.15 -7.20 -9.72
C TYR A 125 -12.48 -7.90 -9.34
N SER A 126 -12.42 -8.90 -8.46
CA SER A 126 -13.59 -9.65 -7.98
C SER A 126 -14.53 -8.86 -7.07
N MET A 127 -14.10 -7.71 -6.54
CA MET A 127 -14.94 -6.92 -5.64
C MET A 127 -16.17 -6.36 -6.35
N SER A 128 -17.34 -6.59 -5.76
CA SER A 128 -18.54 -5.81 -6.07
C SER A 128 -18.39 -4.35 -5.60
N ARG A 129 -19.28 -3.48 -6.04
CA ARG A 129 -19.31 -2.07 -5.61
C ARG A 129 -19.41 -1.93 -4.10
N ARG A 130 -20.24 -2.77 -3.47
CA ARG A 130 -20.43 -2.77 -2.01
C ARG A 130 -19.19 -3.27 -1.27
N GLU A 131 -18.58 -4.35 -1.72
CA GLU A 131 -17.36 -4.90 -1.10
C GLU A 131 -16.19 -3.91 -1.19
N PHE A 132 -16.08 -3.18 -2.30
CA PHE A 132 -15.08 -2.11 -2.43
C PHE A 132 -15.31 -1.03 -1.37
N PHE A 133 -16.54 -0.53 -1.17
CA PHE A 133 -16.79 0.50 -0.15
C PHE A 133 -16.74 -0.06 1.28
N VAL A 134 -16.96 -1.33 1.49
CA VAL A 134 -16.65 -1.99 2.78
C VAL A 134 -15.14 -1.98 3.03
N ALA A 135 -14.32 -2.25 2.01
CA ALA A 135 -12.86 -2.16 2.13
C ALA A 135 -12.39 -0.71 2.39
N VAL A 136 -12.98 0.28 1.72
CA VAL A 136 -12.72 1.72 1.98
C VAL A 136 -13.12 2.08 3.43
N ALA A 137 -14.30 1.69 3.89
CA ALA A 137 -14.75 1.94 5.26
C ALA A 137 -13.81 1.30 6.31
N LYS A 138 -13.35 0.07 6.06
CA LYS A 138 -12.32 -0.57 6.89
C LYS A 138 -11.03 0.24 6.94
N ALA A 139 -10.53 0.67 5.79
CA ALA A 139 -9.30 1.48 5.71
C ALA A 139 -9.43 2.80 6.47
N LEU A 140 -10.62 3.38 6.50
CA LEU A 140 -10.97 4.61 7.24
C LEU A 140 -11.29 4.34 8.73
N ALA A 141 -11.24 3.09 9.18
CA ALA A 141 -11.69 2.66 10.51
C ALA A 141 -13.14 3.05 10.84
N VAL A 142 -13.98 3.18 9.80
CA VAL A 142 -15.41 3.51 9.93
C VAL A 142 -16.18 2.25 10.28
N ASP A 143 -17.07 2.36 11.25
CA ASP A 143 -18.06 1.32 11.51
C ASP A 143 -19.12 1.31 10.41
N ALA A 144 -19.11 0.26 9.62
CA ALA A 144 -20.06 0.09 8.53
C ALA A 144 -21.47 -0.34 9.01
N GLY A 145 -21.61 -0.76 10.27
CA GLY A 145 -22.85 -1.30 10.80
C GLY A 145 -23.22 -2.67 10.23
N ASN A 146 -24.41 -3.17 10.59
CA ASN A 146 -24.89 -4.45 10.14
C ASN A 146 -25.70 -4.31 8.83
N ARG A 147 -25.22 -4.89 7.72
CA ARG A 147 -25.82 -4.84 6.37
C ARG A 147 -26.06 -3.43 5.81
N PRO A 148 -25.04 -2.56 5.72
CA PRO A 148 -25.20 -1.20 5.23
C PRO A 148 -25.60 -1.17 3.75
N THR A 149 -26.35 -0.14 3.35
CA THR A 149 -26.53 0.16 1.92
C THR A 149 -25.26 0.79 1.34
N LEU A 150 -25.09 0.72 0.01
CA LEU A 150 -23.94 1.34 -0.65
C LEU A 150 -23.90 2.87 -0.42
N ALA A 151 -25.06 3.53 -0.52
CA ALA A 151 -25.18 4.98 -0.28
C ALA A 151 -24.76 5.35 1.14
N TYR A 152 -25.17 4.56 2.15
CA TYR A 152 -24.74 4.75 3.53
C TYR A 152 -23.22 4.62 3.69
N LEU A 153 -22.61 3.60 3.08
CA LEU A 153 -21.16 3.40 3.13
C LEU A 153 -20.42 4.60 2.50
N ILE A 154 -20.83 5.06 1.32
CA ILE A 154 -20.24 6.22 0.64
C ILE A 154 -20.33 7.45 1.53
N GLN A 155 -21.50 7.71 2.13
CA GLN A 155 -21.70 8.85 3.02
C GLN A 155 -20.79 8.77 4.24
N ARG A 156 -20.73 7.61 4.93
CA ARG A 156 -19.86 7.44 6.11
C ARG A 156 -18.39 7.59 5.79
N CYS A 157 -17.96 7.11 4.61
CA CYS A 157 -16.58 7.30 4.14
C CYS A 157 -16.31 8.79 3.86
N ALA A 158 -17.24 9.50 3.23
CA ALA A 158 -17.11 10.93 2.99
C ALA A 158 -17.07 11.74 4.29
N ASP A 159 -17.94 11.43 5.26
CA ASP A 159 -17.95 12.09 6.57
C ASP A 159 -16.61 11.94 7.29
N LYS A 160 -16.03 10.73 7.28
CA LYS A 160 -14.71 10.48 7.89
C LYS A 160 -13.59 11.24 7.18
N LEU A 161 -13.60 11.28 5.86
CA LEU A 161 -12.60 12.02 5.07
C LEU A 161 -12.74 13.54 5.27
N ASN A 162 -13.95 14.03 5.44
CA ASN A 162 -14.23 15.46 5.68
C ASN A 162 -13.99 15.90 7.13
N ALA A 163 -13.85 14.96 8.07
CA ALA A 163 -13.64 15.28 9.48
C ALA A 163 -12.33 16.03 9.75
N VAL A 164 -11.32 15.83 8.86
CA VAL A 164 -10.02 16.49 8.95
C VAL A 164 -9.60 16.98 7.57
N THR A 165 -9.35 18.28 7.43
CA THR A 165 -8.83 18.87 6.20
C THR A 165 -7.43 18.29 5.90
N GLY A 166 -7.15 18.01 4.62
CA GLY A 166 -5.92 17.37 4.22
C GLY A 166 -5.90 15.85 4.46
N SER A 167 -7.08 15.22 4.54
CA SER A 167 -7.17 13.77 4.47
C SER A 167 -6.80 13.26 3.07
N LEU A 168 -6.22 12.06 2.98
CA LEU A 168 -5.88 11.42 1.69
C LEU A 168 -6.36 9.98 1.68
N LEU A 169 -7.11 9.62 0.64
CA LEU A 169 -7.46 8.23 0.35
C LEU A 169 -6.61 7.70 -0.81
N ILE A 170 -5.80 6.69 -0.56
CA ILE A 170 -5.02 5.98 -1.57
C ILE A 170 -5.75 4.70 -1.94
N ILE A 171 -6.02 4.53 -3.24
CA ILE A 171 -6.62 3.33 -3.82
C ILE A 171 -5.59 2.71 -4.77
N ASP A 172 -4.95 1.63 -4.32
CA ASP A 172 -3.99 0.90 -5.15
C ASP A 172 -4.70 -0.15 -6.02
N GLU A 173 -4.01 -0.65 -7.06
CA GLU A 173 -4.52 -1.60 -8.07
C GLU A 173 -5.78 -1.10 -8.81
N ALA A 174 -5.97 0.22 -8.93
CA ALA A 174 -7.12 0.82 -9.63
C ALA A 174 -7.19 0.47 -11.12
N SER A 175 -6.13 -0.12 -11.68
CA SER A 175 -6.05 -0.50 -13.08
C SER A 175 -7.15 -1.45 -13.57
N THR A 176 -7.76 -2.19 -12.68
CA THR A 176 -8.81 -3.16 -13.03
C THR A 176 -10.23 -2.62 -12.82
N MET A 177 -10.37 -1.39 -12.30
CA MET A 177 -11.68 -0.78 -12.07
C MET A 177 -12.43 -0.53 -13.38
N GLN A 178 -13.69 -0.94 -13.43
CA GLN A 178 -14.61 -0.68 -14.53
C GLN A 178 -15.26 0.70 -14.38
N PRO A 179 -15.82 1.31 -15.44
CA PRO A 179 -16.46 2.63 -15.41
C PRO A 179 -17.47 2.80 -14.26
N GLU A 180 -18.31 1.81 -14.03
CA GLU A 180 -19.33 1.85 -12.97
C GLU A 180 -18.71 2.04 -11.57
N LYS A 181 -17.56 1.43 -11.32
CA LYS A 181 -16.84 1.55 -10.03
C LYS A 181 -16.11 2.87 -9.93
N LEU A 182 -15.57 3.37 -11.05
CA LEU A 182 -14.94 4.69 -11.13
C LEU A 182 -15.96 5.82 -10.86
N ASN A 183 -17.23 5.65 -11.26
CA ASN A 183 -18.28 6.59 -10.93
C ASN A 183 -18.51 6.76 -9.44
N TYR A 184 -18.38 5.70 -8.65
CA TYR A 184 -18.47 5.81 -7.19
C TYR A 184 -17.24 6.48 -6.57
N VAL A 185 -16.06 6.31 -7.16
CA VAL A 185 -14.86 7.09 -6.77
C VAL A 185 -15.08 8.57 -7.08
N ARG A 186 -15.65 8.89 -8.25
CA ARG A 186 -16.06 10.26 -8.61
C ARG A 186 -17.06 10.84 -7.62
N GLU A 187 -18.10 10.08 -7.27
CA GLU A 187 -19.09 10.50 -6.27
C GLU A 187 -18.43 10.79 -4.91
N LEU A 188 -17.55 9.91 -4.44
CA LEU A 188 -16.80 10.14 -3.21
C LEU A 188 -15.95 11.41 -3.31
N ARG A 189 -15.27 11.60 -4.45
CA ARG A 189 -14.47 12.81 -4.70
C ARG A 189 -15.30 14.08 -4.64
N GLU A 190 -16.51 14.08 -5.22
CA GLU A 190 -17.42 15.24 -5.18
C GLU A 190 -17.88 15.57 -3.76
N ARG A 191 -18.12 14.55 -2.94
CA ARG A 191 -18.50 14.72 -1.52
C ARG A 191 -17.35 15.20 -0.63
N THR A 192 -16.09 15.07 -1.07
CA THR A 192 -14.88 15.36 -0.27
C THR A 192 -13.95 16.41 -0.90
N GLN A 193 -14.37 17.09 -1.97
CA GLN A 193 -13.52 17.94 -2.81
C GLN A 193 -12.80 19.09 -2.11
N HIS A 194 -13.27 19.51 -0.93
CA HIS A 194 -12.68 20.62 -0.18
C HIS A 194 -11.80 20.17 0.99
N ASN A 195 -11.83 18.90 1.35
CA ASN A 195 -11.20 18.41 2.58
C ASN A 195 -10.27 17.23 2.37
N ALA A 196 -10.44 16.46 1.28
CA ALA A 196 -9.63 15.28 1.07
C ALA A 196 -9.15 15.13 -0.38
N GLY A 197 -7.90 14.66 -0.53
CA GLY A 197 -7.37 14.18 -1.79
C GLY A 197 -7.67 12.69 -2.01
N ILE A 198 -7.60 12.26 -3.27
CA ILE A 198 -7.67 10.85 -3.65
C ILE A 198 -6.50 10.54 -4.57
N VAL A 199 -5.78 9.45 -4.31
CA VAL A 199 -4.75 8.93 -5.21
C VAL A 199 -5.19 7.57 -5.77
N LEU A 200 -5.28 7.46 -7.09
CA LEU A 200 -5.48 6.20 -7.79
C LEU A 200 -4.14 5.69 -8.31
N ALA A 201 -3.73 4.50 -7.89
CA ALA A 201 -2.49 3.91 -8.35
C ALA A 201 -2.74 2.70 -9.28
N GLY A 202 -1.90 2.59 -10.31
CA GLY A 202 -2.06 1.52 -11.29
C GLY A 202 -0.92 1.42 -12.28
N VAL A 203 -1.12 0.60 -13.31
CA VAL A 203 -0.16 0.44 -14.42
C VAL A 203 -0.42 1.45 -15.54
N PRO A 204 0.57 1.76 -16.41
CA PRO A 204 0.44 2.84 -17.39
C PRO A 204 -0.76 2.75 -18.31
N TYR A 205 -1.16 1.54 -18.72
CA TYR A 205 -2.33 1.35 -19.58
C TYR A 205 -3.66 1.80 -18.91
N PHE A 206 -3.69 1.95 -17.59
CA PHE A 206 -4.88 2.41 -16.87
C PHE A 206 -5.32 3.80 -17.34
N TYR A 207 -4.39 4.74 -17.41
CA TYR A 207 -4.69 6.10 -17.86
C TYR A 207 -5.14 6.14 -19.33
N ALA A 208 -4.42 5.44 -20.20
CA ALA A 208 -4.81 5.32 -21.61
C ALA A 208 -6.21 4.68 -21.79
N ARG A 209 -6.59 3.77 -20.89
CA ARG A 209 -7.93 3.19 -20.85
C ARG A 209 -8.98 4.20 -20.39
N LEU A 210 -8.67 5.03 -19.38
CA LEU A 210 -9.56 6.11 -18.95
C LEU A 210 -9.81 7.12 -20.08
N GLU A 211 -8.75 7.54 -20.79
CA GLU A 211 -8.87 8.44 -21.96
C GLU A 211 -9.75 7.83 -23.03
N ARG A 212 -9.57 6.55 -23.35
CA ARG A 212 -10.40 5.83 -24.33
C ARG A 212 -11.86 5.69 -23.87
N TYR A 213 -12.12 5.51 -22.58
CA TYR A 213 -13.47 5.51 -22.04
C TYR A 213 -14.10 6.91 -22.10
N ALA A 214 -13.34 7.96 -21.82
CA ALA A 214 -13.79 9.34 -21.93
C ALA A 214 -14.13 9.71 -23.39
N THR A 215 -13.26 9.36 -24.34
CA THR A 215 -13.53 9.57 -25.79
C THR A 215 -14.79 8.84 -26.27
N ARG A 216 -15.17 7.75 -25.64
CA ARG A 216 -16.40 7.00 -25.92
C ARG A 216 -17.57 7.44 -25.04
N GLU A 217 -17.43 8.55 -24.34
CA GLU A 217 -18.44 9.11 -23.44
C GLU A 217 -19.03 8.10 -22.46
N ARG A 218 -18.17 7.19 -21.93
CA ARG A 218 -18.60 6.25 -20.91
C ARG A 218 -18.95 6.99 -19.62
N ASP A 219 -20.17 6.76 -19.15
CA ASP A 219 -20.80 7.48 -18.04
C ASP A 219 -19.84 7.78 -16.89
N GLY A 220 -19.67 9.07 -16.59
CA GLY A 220 -18.89 9.58 -15.47
C GLY A 220 -17.36 9.52 -15.61
N VAL A 221 -16.83 8.91 -16.68
CA VAL A 221 -15.36 8.87 -16.87
C VAL A 221 -14.80 10.19 -17.38
N PRO A 222 -15.46 10.91 -18.34
CA PRO A 222 -15.03 12.25 -18.70
C PRO A 222 -14.97 13.19 -17.51
N GLU A 223 -15.99 13.17 -16.65
CA GLU A 223 -16.07 13.98 -15.44
C GLU A 223 -15.00 13.60 -14.41
N LEU A 224 -14.72 12.30 -14.24
CA LEU A 224 -13.64 11.85 -13.37
C LEU A 224 -12.28 12.38 -13.87
N LEU A 225 -12.00 12.24 -15.17
CA LEU A 225 -10.76 12.72 -15.78
C LEU A 225 -10.60 14.24 -15.67
N SER A 226 -11.67 15.00 -15.82
CA SER A 226 -11.63 16.47 -15.66
C SER A 226 -11.23 16.91 -14.24
N ARG A 227 -11.34 16.02 -13.26
CA ARG A 227 -10.97 16.29 -11.86
C ARG A 227 -9.56 15.82 -11.49
N VAL A 228 -8.83 15.23 -12.45
CA VAL A 228 -7.46 14.80 -12.23
C VAL A 228 -6.55 16.03 -12.21
N GLY A 229 -6.09 16.40 -11.02
CA GLY A 229 -5.17 17.51 -10.80
C GLY A 229 -3.69 17.13 -10.96
N GLY A 230 -3.36 15.84 -10.84
CA GLY A 230 -1.98 15.37 -10.95
C GLY A 230 -1.85 13.98 -11.59
N LYS A 231 -0.81 13.80 -12.42
CA LYS A 231 -0.46 12.51 -13.01
C LYS A 231 1.04 12.29 -12.92
N LEU A 232 1.43 11.22 -12.24
CA LEU A 232 2.80 10.75 -12.17
C LEU A 232 2.94 9.43 -12.93
N THR A 233 3.96 9.32 -13.76
CA THR A 233 4.37 8.03 -14.34
C THR A 233 5.78 7.70 -13.87
N LEU A 234 5.90 6.63 -13.09
CA LEU A 234 7.18 6.18 -12.56
C LEU A 234 8.04 5.57 -13.65
N PRO A 235 9.30 6.02 -13.79
CA PRO A 235 10.27 5.36 -14.64
C PRO A 235 10.66 3.98 -14.09
N ALA A 236 11.33 3.18 -14.90
CA ALA A 236 11.98 1.98 -14.42
C ALA A 236 13.10 2.34 -13.43
N PRO A 237 13.33 1.51 -12.39
CA PRO A 237 14.45 1.72 -11.49
C PRO A 237 15.78 1.66 -12.24
N THR A 238 16.68 2.55 -11.90
CA THR A 238 18.04 2.56 -12.47
C THR A 238 18.89 1.42 -11.90
N LYS A 239 19.91 0.99 -12.64
CA LYS A 239 20.87 -0.01 -12.14
C LYS A 239 21.51 0.43 -10.82
N ARG A 240 21.78 1.71 -10.65
CA ARG A 240 22.35 2.28 -9.43
C ARG A 240 21.37 2.12 -8.25
N GLU A 241 20.12 2.48 -8.42
CA GLU A 241 19.10 2.33 -7.38
C GLU A 241 18.92 0.86 -6.97
N LEU A 242 18.97 -0.08 -7.93
CA LEU A 242 18.87 -1.51 -7.62
C LEU A 242 20.08 -2.00 -6.78
N VAL A 243 21.28 -1.51 -7.09
CA VAL A 243 22.51 -1.80 -6.31
C VAL A 243 22.40 -1.22 -4.90
N ASP A 244 22.01 0.06 -4.79
CA ASP A 244 21.90 0.75 -3.51
C ASP A 244 20.84 0.08 -2.60
N VAL A 245 19.70 -0.35 -3.18
CA VAL A 245 18.68 -1.13 -2.46
C VAL A 245 19.20 -2.48 -1.99
N ALA A 246 19.96 -3.20 -2.83
CA ALA A 246 20.54 -4.49 -2.46
C ALA A 246 21.55 -4.33 -1.32
N GLU A 247 22.42 -3.33 -1.40
CA GLU A 247 23.45 -3.01 -0.40
C GLU A 247 22.83 -2.66 0.96
N ALA A 248 21.85 -1.77 0.98
CA ALA A 248 21.08 -1.43 2.20
C ALA A 248 20.38 -2.67 2.80
N ASN A 249 20.13 -3.67 1.99
CA ASN A 249 19.53 -4.92 2.41
C ASN A 249 20.54 -6.04 2.69
N GLY A 250 21.83 -5.69 2.84
CA GLY A 250 22.90 -6.59 3.29
C GLY A 250 23.46 -7.51 2.19
N VAL A 251 23.28 -7.16 0.92
CA VAL A 251 23.90 -7.87 -0.20
C VAL A 251 25.06 -7.03 -0.74
N SER A 252 26.21 -7.68 -0.96
CA SER A 252 27.41 -6.99 -1.47
C SER A 252 27.15 -6.30 -2.80
N ARG A 253 27.69 -5.09 -2.93
CA ARG A 253 27.61 -4.27 -4.14
C ARG A 253 28.21 -5.00 -5.35
N ASP A 254 29.35 -5.66 -5.18
CA ASP A 254 30.02 -6.37 -6.26
C ASP A 254 29.20 -7.55 -6.79
N VAL A 255 28.58 -8.31 -5.89
CA VAL A 255 27.68 -9.42 -6.24
C VAL A 255 26.47 -8.89 -7.02
N THR A 256 25.87 -7.81 -6.57
CA THR A 256 24.71 -7.22 -7.24
C THR A 256 25.10 -6.67 -8.62
N GLN A 257 26.23 -5.98 -8.74
CA GLN A 257 26.72 -5.47 -10.03
C GLN A 257 27.06 -6.59 -11.01
N ALA A 258 27.69 -7.67 -10.54
CA ALA A 258 28.00 -8.82 -11.37
C ALA A 258 26.74 -9.45 -11.97
N ILE A 259 25.69 -9.59 -11.18
CA ILE A 259 24.40 -10.15 -11.63
C ILE A 259 23.72 -9.22 -12.64
N LEU A 260 23.70 -7.90 -12.37
CA LEU A 260 23.13 -6.90 -13.30
C LEU A 260 23.91 -6.83 -14.62
N LYS A 261 25.24 -7.05 -14.59
CA LYS A 261 26.09 -7.13 -15.81
C LYS A 261 25.84 -8.41 -16.60
N ALA A 262 25.63 -9.53 -15.91
CA ALA A 262 25.34 -10.82 -16.55
C ALA A 262 23.95 -10.89 -17.22
N GLY A 263 23.16 -9.82 -17.15
CA GLY A 263 21.83 -9.78 -17.75
C GLY A 263 20.80 -10.70 -17.08
N ALA A 264 21.09 -11.13 -15.86
CA ALA A 264 20.30 -12.11 -15.10
C ALA A 264 18.95 -11.55 -14.56
N GLY A 265 18.31 -10.65 -15.29
CA GLY A 265 16.87 -10.36 -15.12
C GLY A 265 16.45 -9.76 -13.79
N LEU A 266 17.18 -8.76 -13.26
CA LEU A 266 16.73 -7.95 -12.12
C LEU A 266 16.24 -6.56 -12.59
N PRO A 267 15.21 -6.46 -13.45
CA PRO A 267 14.81 -5.19 -14.04
C PRO A 267 14.01 -4.31 -13.08
N GLU A 268 13.60 -4.82 -11.93
CA GLU A 268 12.64 -4.19 -11.03
C GLU A 268 12.84 -4.59 -9.56
N TYR A 269 12.29 -3.78 -8.63
CA TYR A 269 12.41 -4.01 -7.20
C TYR A 269 11.77 -5.31 -6.69
N ARG A 270 10.71 -5.81 -7.32
CA ARG A 270 10.06 -7.07 -6.93
C ARG A 270 10.99 -8.26 -7.14
N THR A 271 11.57 -8.38 -8.32
CA THR A 271 12.53 -9.43 -8.67
C THR A 271 13.79 -9.32 -7.81
N LEU A 272 14.32 -8.10 -7.64
CA LEU A 272 15.44 -7.83 -6.73
C LEU A 272 15.11 -8.28 -5.30
N GLY A 273 13.93 -7.96 -4.79
CA GLY A 273 13.50 -8.34 -3.45
C GLY A 273 13.41 -9.85 -3.26
N HIS A 274 12.92 -10.60 -4.26
CA HIS A 274 12.94 -12.07 -4.24
C HIS A 274 14.36 -12.61 -4.18
N TRP A 275 15.25 -12.06 -4.99
CA TRP A 275 16.65 -12.46 -5.02
C TRP A 275 17.37 -12.15 -3.70
N ILE A 276 17.20 -10.97 -3.11
CA ILE A 276 17.77 -10.60 -1.80
C ILE A 276 17.36 -11.61 -0.73
N ARG A 277 16.08 -11.96 -0.66
CA ARG A 277 15.59 -12.96 0.31
C ARG A 277 16.24 -14.31 0.12
N LYS A 278 16.42 -14.76 -1.12
CA LYS A 278 17.11 -16.00 -1.45
C LYS A 278 18.57 -15.98 -0.96
N GLN A 279 19.29 -14.88 -1.20
CA GLN A 279 20.66 -14.71 -0.74
C GLN A 279 20.75 -14.72 0.80
N ARG A 280 19.85 -14.03 1.48
CA ARG A 280 19.79 -14.05 2.95
C ARG A 280 19.48 -15.44 3.52
N ALA A 281 18.61 -16.20 2.88
CA ALA A 281 18.28 -17.56 3.30
C ALA A 281 19.48 -18.52 3.11
N GLN A 282 20.20 -18.39 2.00
CA GLN A 282 21.42 -19.18 1.76
C GLN A 282 22.54 -18.85 2.76
N ALA A 283 22.76 -17.58 3.06
CA ALA A 283 23.75 -17.15 4.03
C ALA A 283 23.40 -17.55 5.49
N ALA A 284 22.14 -17.85 5.77
CA ALA A 284 21.66 -18.28 7.10
C ALA A 284 21.74 -19.81 7.30
N GLN A 285 21.95 -20.61 6.26
CA GLN A 285 22.19 -22.05 6.39
C GLN A 285 23.61 -22.26 6.90
N PRO A 286 23.82 -22.98 8.04
CA PRO A 286 25.16 -23.35 8.47
C PRO A 286 25.79 -24.21 7.37
N ALA A 287 27.06 -23.95 7.05
CA ALA A 287 27.83 -24.78 6.13
C ALA A 287 27.67 -26.23 6.58
N ALA A 288 27.07 -27.05 5.71
CA ALA A 288 27.02 -28.50 5.97
C ALA A 288 28.44 -28.96 6.16
N THR A 289 28.75 -29.38 7.38
CA THR A 289 30.05 -29.97 7.73
C THR A 289 30.24 -31.20 6.83
N THR A 290 31.03 -31.03 5.79
CA THR A 290 31.51 -32.19 5.00
C THR A 290 32.50 -32.93 5.90
N ASN A 291 31.98 -33.78 6.78
CA ASN A 291 32.80 -34.84 7.35
C ASN A 291 32.95 -35.90 6.28
N ALA A 292 34.03 -35.78 5.50
CA ALA A 292 34.56 -36.90 4.79
C ALA A 292 35.44 -37.70 5.78
N ALA A 293 34.95 -38.85 6.15
CA ALA A 293 35.74 -39.91 6.78
C ALA A 293 36.52 -40.65 5.72
#